data_c0e3a8d004fa1e83a9349410af0f66ae
#
_entry.id   c0e3a8d004fa1e83a9349410af0f66ae
#
_cell.length_a   1.000
_cell.length_b   1.000
_cell.length_c   1.000
_cell.angle_alpha   90.00
_cell.angle_beta   90.00
_cell.angle_gamma   90.00
#
_symmetry.space_group_name_H-M   'P 1'
#
loop_
_entity.id
_entity.type
_entity.pdbx_description
1 polymer ?
#
loop_
_entity_poly.entity_id
_entity_poly.type
_entity_poly.pdbx_seq_one_letter_code
_entity_poly.pdbx_strand_id
1 'polypeptide(L)'
;MSSEVLEQSLKRRVDGEPARIFLGAMNFGRRTPEAESRKILARALELGIVHIDTANAYNDGASERIVGEAVKGKRDAVVIATKCGFGRVAGKPEGLSRARLFEACDASLSRLGTDVIDIYYLHVPDHDTPIDETLDAVAELIEKKKIRAWGVSNYAAWQVVEMMYRADAKAAPRLPRPVIAQQLYNVLLRQLDVEYFPFARKYGLHTTVYNPLAGGLLSGKHARDGSTQGGSRFDKNRLYQGRYFTDAMFDRVDALAKLARAEQMTLLELSYAWIAGAAGVDSILLGPASVAQLEEGVRACIRWLSPEVRGLVEAQHRLWLGTDTYYVR
;
A
#
# COMPACT_ATOMS: atom_id res chain seq x y z
N MET A 1 14.75 -16.67 -6.12
CA MET A 1 13.70 -16.00 -6.91
C MET A 1 14.36 -15.45 -8.16
N SER A 2 13.83 -15.75 -9.32
CA SER A 2 14.29 -15.13 -10.56
C SER A 2 13.90 -13.64 -10.53
N SER A 3 14.70 -12.78 -11.14
CA SER A 3 14.32 -11.38 -11.41
C SER A 3 12.97 -11.28 -12.09
N GLU A 4 12.59 -12.31 -12.80
CA GLU A 4 11.35 -12.47 -13.54
C GLU A 4 10.07 -12.40 -12.69
N VAL A 5 10.02 -13.04 -11.49
CA VAL A 5 8.84 -12.94 -10.59
C VAL A 5 8.66 -11.53 -10.07
N LEU A 6 9.76 -10.86 -9.72
CA LEU A 6 9.73 -9.46 -9.30
C LEU A 6 9.26 -8.55 -10.43
N GLU A 7 9.83 -8.69 -11.63
CA GLU A 7 9.44 -7.91 -12.80
C GLU A 7 7.97 -8.10 -13.18
N GLN A 8 7.49 -9.36 -13.15
CA GLN A 8 6.08 -9.68 -13.41
C GLN A 8 5.16 -9.06 -12.35
N SER A 9 5.54 -9.06 -11.06
CA SER A 9 4.75 -8.47 -10.00
C SER A 9 4.65 -6.94 -10.14
N LEU A 10 5.66 -6.29 -10.69
CA LEU A 10 5.76 -4.84 -10.87
C LEU A 10 5.38 -4.35 -12.28
N LYS A 11 5.03 -5.26 -13.18
CA LYS A 11 4.57 -4.86 -14.51
C LYS A 11 3.37 -3.93 -14.37
N ARG A 12 3.41 -2.79 -15.06
CA ARG A 12 2.30 -1.84 -15.03
C ARG A 12 1.02 -2.48 -15.58
N ARG A 13 -0.09 -2.06 -15.01
CA ARG A 13 -1.41 -2.53 -15.44
C ARG A 13 -1.69 -2.07 -16.89
N VAL A 14 -2.26 -2.95 -17.69
CA VAL A 14 -2.79 -2.60 -19.00
C VAL A 14 -4.20 -2.01 -18.83
N ASP A 15 -4.54 -0.99 -19.59
CA ASP A 15 -5.88 -0.39 -19.53
C ASP A 15 -6.93 -1.44 -19.88
N GLY A 16 -7.99 -1.49 -19.05
CA GLY A 16 -9.05 -2.52 -19.15
C GLY A 16 -8.85 -3.75 -18.26
N GLU A 17 -7.64 -4.00 -17.74
CA GLU A 17 -7.42 -5.05 -16.75
C GLU A 17 -7.68 -4.54 -15.33
N PRO A 18 -8.10 -5.39 -14.37
CA PRO A 18 -8.14 -5.00 -12.96
C PRO A 18 -6.72 -4.83 -12.40
N ALA A 19 -6.56 -3.93 -11.42
CA ALA A 19 -5.31 -3.79 -10.68
C ALA A 19 -4.93 -5.10 -9.99
N ARG A 20 -3.62 -5.37 -9.90
CA ARG A 20 -3.11 -6.56 -9.18
C ARG A 20 -3.43 -6.45 -7.69
N ILE A 21 -3.53 -7.61 -7.06
CA ILE A 21 -3.76 -7.68 -5.61
C ILE A 21 -2.44 -8.06 -4.94
N PHE A 22 -2.04 -7.26 -3.95
CA PHE A 22 -0.93 -7.53 -3.05
C PHE A 22 -1.48 -7.79 -1.65
N LEU A 23 -0.87 -8.70 -0.90
CA LEU A 23 -1.27 -9.01 0.47
C LEU A 23 -0.58 -8.07 1.45
N GLY A 24 -1.35 -7.27 2.20
CA GLY A 24 -0.86 -6.43 3.29
C GLY A 24 -0.91 -7.13 4.64
N ALA A 25 0.25 -7.28 5.27
CA ALA A 25 0.42 -7.99 6.54
C ALA A 25 0.37 -7.07 7.79
N MET A 26 -0.06 -5.81 7.67
CA MET A 26 -0.06 -4.85 8.79
C MET A 26 -0.83 -5.32 10.03
N ASN A 27 -1.84 -6.17 9.86
CA ASN A 27 -2.66 -6.67 10.95
C ASN A 27 -2.05 -7.90 11.66
N PHE A 28 -1.05 -8.56 11.07
CA PHE A 28 -0.49 -9.83 11.54
C PHE A 28 0.23 -9.68 12.88
N GLY A 29 -0.06 -10.58 13.81
CA GLY A 29 0.56 -10.61 15.13
C GLY A 29 -0.09 -9.68 16.17
N ARG A 30 -1.13 -8.91 15.83
CA ARG A 30 -1.87 -8.07 16.78
C ARG A 30 -3.37 -8.21 16.58
N ARG A 31 -3.95 -7.58 15.55
CA ARG A 31 -5.40 -7.67 15.25
C ARG A 31 -5.78 -8.99 14.62
N THR A 32 -4.85 -9.61 13.91
CA THR A 32 -4.97 -10.95 13.34
C THR A 32 -3.98 -11.84 14.07
N PRO A 33 -4.45 -12.81 14.88
CA PRO A 33 -3.56 -13.76 15.56
C PRO A 33 -2.69 -14.53 14.56
N GLU A 34 -1.54 -15.01 15.01
CA GLU A 34 -0.57 -15.68 14.14
C GLU A 34 -1.18 -16.86 13.37
N ALA A 35 -1.97 -17.70 14.04
CA ALA A 35 -2.60 -18.86 13.40
C ALA A 35 -3.51 -18.45 12.23
N GLU A 36 -4.29 -17.37 12.38
CA GLU A 36 -5.14 -16.84 11.30
C GLU A 36 -4.31 -16.14 10.23
N SER A 37 -3.25 -15.43 10.62
CA SER A 37 -2.32 -14.78 9.69
C SER A 37 -1.68 -15.80 8.74
N ARG A 38 -1.27 -16.96 9.26
CA ARG A 38 -0.73 -18.07 8.46
C ARG A 38 -1.77 -18.63 7.47
N LYS A 39 -3.04 -18.79 7.89
CA LYS A 39 -4.13 -19.23 7.01
C LYS A 39 -4.40 -18.21 5.89
N ILE A 40 -4.45 -16.92 6.23
CA ILE A 40 -4.62 -15.84 5.24
C ILE A 40 -3.50 -15.89 4.20
N LEU A 41 -2.25 -16.03 4.64
CA LEU A 41 -1.10 -16.07 3.73
C LEU A 41 -1.13 -17.33 2.85
N ALA A 42 -1.41 -18.50 3.43
CA ALA A 42 -1.57 -19.73 2.66
C ALA A 42 -2.65 -19.59 1.57
N ARG A 43 -3.81 -19.04 1.97
CA ARG A 43 -4.93 -18.82 1.05
C ARG A 43 -4.60 -17.78 -0.03
N ALA A 44 -3.87 -16.72 0.31
CA ALA A 44 -3.40 -15.74 -0.66
C ALA A 44 -2.51 -16.37 -1.74
N LEU A 45 -1.58 -17.24 -1.34
CA LEU A 45 -0.73 -17.99 -2.28
C LEU A 45 -1.53 -18.93 -3.19
N GLU A 46 -2.56 -19.61 -2.65
CA GLU A 46 -3.48 -20.45 -3.46
C GLU A 46 -4.25 -19.64 -4.49
N LEU A 47 -4.57 -18.37 -4.16
CA LEU A 47 -5.23 -17.43 -5.07
C LEU A 47 -4.26 -16.74 -6.05
N GLY A 48 -2.97 -17.12 -6.05
CA GLY A 48 -1.95 -16.54 -6.92
C GLY A 48 -1.42 -15.17 -6.46
N ILE A 49 -1.72 -14.75 -5.23
CA ILE A 49 -1.21 -13.50 -4.65
C ILE A 49 0.17 -13.77 -4.07
N VAL A 50 1.20 -13.48 -4.86
CA VAL A 50 2.60 -13.76 -4.50
C VAL A 50 3.34 -12.58 -3.89
N HIS A 51 2.81 -11.36 -4.00
CA HIS A 51 3.40 -10.15 -3.42
C HIS A 51 2.87 -9.92 -2.00
N ILE A 52 3.78 -9.96 -1.02
CA ILE A 52 3.47 -9.82 0.41
C ILE A 52 4.16 -8.56 0.93
N ASP A 53 3.37 -7.65 1.48
CA ASP A 53 3.82 -6.36 1.99
C ASP A 53 3.76 -6.33 3.51
N THR A 54 4.89 -6.05 4.15
CA THR A 54 5.02 -5.85 5.59
C THR A 54 5.83 -4.58 5.90
N ALA A 55 6.23 -4.36 7.13
CA ALA A 55 7.15 -3.30 7.56
C ALA A 55 7.78 -3.65 8.91
N ASN A 56 8.97 -3.12 9.19
CA ASN A 56 9.65 -3.28 10.47
C ASN A 56 8.82 -2.73 11.64
N ALA A 57 8.07 -1.65 11.42
CA ALA A 57 7.22 -1.01 12.42
C ALA A 57 5.89 -1.75 12.69
N TYR A 58 5.56 -2.79 11.91
CA TYR A 58 4.28 -3.48 12.10
C TYR A 58 4.35 -4.46 13.26
N ASN A 59 3.62 -4.08 14.35
CA ASN A 59 3.48 -4.89 15.55
C ASN A 59 4.85 -5.33 16.12
N ASP A 60 5.78 -4.38 16.24
CA ASP A 60 7.13 -4.58 16.78
C ASP A 60 7.89 -5.71 16.07
N GLY A 61 7.76 -5.78 14.75
CA GLY A 61 8.39 -6.78 13.89
C GLY A 61 7.69 -8.15 13.91
N ALA A 62 6.58 -8.33 14.65
CA ALA A 62 5.84 -9.59 14.65
C ALA A 62 5.29 -9.93 13.25
N SER A 63 4.85 -8.93 12.49
CA SER A 63 4.39 -9.14 11.12
C SER A 63 5.47 -9.76 10.24
N GLU A 64 6.70 -9.25 10.29
CA GLU A 64 7.84 -9.81 9.52
C GLU A 64 8.16 -11.24 9.94
N ARG A 65 8.18 -11.55 11.25
CA ARG A 65 8.40 -12.92 11.74
C ARG A 65 7.35 -13.90 11.21
N ILE A 66 6.07 -13.52 11.28
CA ILE A 66 4.96 -14.35 10.80
C ILE A 66 5.08 -14.57 9.29
N VAL A 67 5.38 -13.52 8.51
CA VAL A 67 5.59 -13.64 7.06
C VAL A 67 6.76 -14.57 6.77
N GLY A 68 7.92 -14.36 7.39
CA GLY A 68 9.11 -15.17 7.18
C GLY A 68 8.87 -16.65 7.44
N GLU A 69 8.28 -16.99 8.57
CA GLU A 69 7.93 -18.38 8.91
C GLU A 69 6.88 -18.99 7.95
N ALA A 70 5.90 -18.21 7.52
CA ALA A 70 4.83 -18.72 6.66
C ALA A 70 5.30 -18.97 5.21
N VAL A 71 6.37 -18.30 4.76
CA VAL A 71 6.95 -18.52 3.41
C VAL A 71 8.16 -19.44 3.42
N LYS A 72 8.51 -20.01 4.57
CA LYS A 72 9.63 -20.98 4.68
C LYS A 72 9.43 -22.14 3.71
N GLY A 73 10.47 -22.45 2.93
CA GLY A 73 10.40 -23.44 1.85
C GLY A 73 9.71 -22.97 0.57
N LYS A 74 9.14 -21.75 0.55
CA LYS A 74 8.49 -21.13 -0.63
C LYS A 74 9.05 -19.75 -0.96
N ARG A 75 10.20 -19.39 -0.38
CA ARG A 75 10.78 -18.03 -0.49
C ARG A 75 10.95 -17.58 -1.94
N ASP A 76 11.31 -18.49 -2.83
CA ASP A 76 11.53 -18.20 -4.25
C ASP A 76 10.25 -18.02 -5.07
N ALA A 77 9.10 -18.39 -4.52
CA ALA A 77 7.80 -18.22 -5.15
C ALA A 77 7.08 -16.92 -4.78
N VAL A 78 7.66 -16.12 -3.88
CA VAL A 78 7.02 -14.90 -3.36
C VAL A 78 7.92 -13.66 -3.53
N VAL A 79 7.28 -12.51 -3.63
CA VAL A 79 7.92 -11.18 -3.51
C VAL A 79 7.65 -10.66 -2.11
N ILE A 80 8.70 -10.43 -1.33
CA ILE A 80 8.58 -9.84 0.00
C ILE A 80 8.99 -8.38 -0.08
N ALA A 81 8.04 -7.52 0.27
CA ALA A 81 8.28 -6.10 0.47
C ALA A 81 8.23 -5.76 1.96
N THR A 82 9.25 -5.07 2.47
CA THR A 82 9.23 -4.50 3.82
C THR A 82 9.72 -3.05 3.81
N LYS A 83 9.59 -2.35 4.92
CA LYS A 83 9.77 -0.89 5.00
C LYS A 83 10.51 -0.48 6.26
N CYS A 84 11.20 0.66 6.23
CA CYS A 84 11.74 1.35 7.41
C CYS A 84 11.49 2.85 7.36
N GLY A 85 11.71 3.54 8.48
CA GLY A 85 11.62 5.00 8.61
C GLY A 85 10.33 5.52 9.26
N PHE A 86 9.32 4.67 9.50
CA PHE A 86 8.05 5.10 10.14
C PHE A 86 8.01 4.83 11.63
N GLY A 87 8.85 3.96 12.14
CA GLY A 87 8.88 3.55 13.54
C GLY A 87 9.41 4.61 14.50
N ARG A 88 9.57 4.21 15.74
CA ARG A 88 10.29 5.00 16.76
C ARG A 88 11.39 4.15 17.37
N VAL A 89 12.55 4.77 17.58
CA VAL A 89 13.71 4.14 18.21
C VAL A 89 14.12 5.00 19.39
N ALA A 90 14.15 4.42 20.58
CA ALA A 90 14.39 5.14 21.83
C ALA A 90 13.51 6.41 21.98
N GLY A 91 12.24 6.31 21.58
CA GLY A 91 11.27 7.40 21.69
C GLY A 91 11.35 8.50 20.61
N LYS A 92 12.35 8.47 19.72
CA LYS A 92 12.50 9.40 18.59
C LYS A 92 12.00 8.78 17.28
N PRO A 93 11.60 9.58 16.26
CA PRO A 93 11.35 9.05 14.91
C PRO A 93 12.52 8.17 14.44
N GLU A 94 12.22 7.11 13.73
CA GLU A 94 13.23 6.15 13.24
C GLU A 94 14.22 6.82 12.27
N GLY A 95 13.70 7.65 11.35
CA GLY A 95 14.50 8.31 10.34
C GLY A 95 15.07 7.38 9.28
N LEU A 96 15.83 7.96 8.35
CA LEU A 96 16.41 7.27 7.19
C LEU A 96 17.91 7.51 7.04
N SER A 97 18.61 7.81 8.16
CA SER A 97 20.07 7.92 8.13
C SER A 97 20.70 6.60 7.70
N ARG A 98 21.91 6.67 7.16
CA ARG A 98 22.65 5.49 6.69
C ARG A 98 22.73 4.41 7.78
N ALA A 99 23.08 4.77 9.00
CA ALA A 99 23.18 3.82 10.11
C ALA A 99 21.85 3.13 10.39
N ARG A 100 20.75 3.90 10.39
CA ARG A 100 19.40 3.37 10.62
C ARG A 100 18.90 2.45 9.51
N LEU A 101 19.16 2.81 8.25
CA LEU A 101 18.81 1.97 7.10
C LEU A 101 19.45 0.60 7.15
N PHE A 102 20.74 0.55 7.48
CA PHE A 102 21.49 -0.72 7.61
C PHE A 102 20.99 -1.54 8.79
N GLU A 103 20.87 -0.94 9.96
CA GLU A 103 20.40 -1.63 11.16
C GLU A 103 18.96 -2.17 10.98
N ALA A 104 18.06 -1.35 10.44
CA ALA A 104 16.69 -1.76 10.17
C ALA A 104 16.60 -2.85 9.11
N CYS A 105 17.40 -2.78 8.04
CA CYS A 105 17.46 -3.79 7.01
C CYS A 105 17.95 -5.14 7.56
N ASP A 106 19.03 -5.15 8.33
CA ASP A 106 19.60 -6.36 8.93
C ASP A 106 18.63 -7.00 9.94
N ALA A 107 17.98 -6.19 10.75
CA ALA A 107 16.93 -6.65 11.66
C ALA A 107 15.71 -7.23 10.90
N SER A 108 15.32 -6.63 9.77
CA SER A 108 14.24 -7.14 8.92
C SER A 108 14.60 -8.46 8.26
N LEU A 109 15.82 -8.59 7.69
CA LEU A 109 16.35 -9.84 7.13
C LEU A 109 16.33 -10.97 8.16
N SER A 110 16.78 -10.68 9.39
CA SER A 110 16.76 -11.64 10.51
C SER A 110 15.36 -12.08 10.86
N ARG A 111 14.37 -11.14 10.98
CA ARG A 111 12.98 -11.46 11.30
C ARG A 111 12.26 -12.22 10.19
N LEU A 112 12.57 -11.90 8.94
CA LEU A 112 12.03 -12.58 7.75
C LEU A 112 12.69 -13.94 7.48
N GLY A 113 13.86 -14.23 8.10
CA GLY A 113 14.60 -15.46 7.88
C GLY A 113 15.08 -15.62 6.44
N THR A 114 15.57 -14.54 5.83
CA THR A 114 16.04 -14.51 4.43
C THR A 114 17.27 -13.63 4.31
N ASP A 115 18.12 -13.92 3.33
CA ASP A 115 19.33 -13.14 3.06
C ASP A 115 19.06 -11.92 2.17
N VAL A 116 17.87 -11.82 1.56
CA VAL A 116 17.55 -10.74 0.64
C VAL A 116 16.08 -10.33 0.74
N ILE A 117 15.83 -9.02 0.76
CA ILE A 117 14.51 -8.40 0.63
C ILE A 117 14.29 -8.07 -0.84
N ASP A 118 13.12 -8.38 -1.40
CA ASP A 118 12.86 -8.11 -2.81
C ASP A 118 12.60 -6.63 -3.08
N ILE A 119 11.80 -5.99 -2.21
CA ILE A 119 11.53 -4.55 -2.28
C ILE A 119 11.68 -3.93 -0.89
N TYR A 120 12.56 -2.95 -0.77
CA TYR A 120 12.74 -2.20 0.46
C TYR A 120 12.20 -0.78 0.31
N TYR A 121 11.19 -0.44 1.10
CA TYR A 121 10.57 0.88 1.02
C TYR A 121 11.17 1.87 2.03
N LEU A 122 11.41 3.08 1.57
CA LEU A 122 11.44 4.25 2.44
C LEU A 122 9.98 4.57 2.81
N HIS A 123 9.60 4.31 4.08
CA HIS A 123 8.19 4.24 4.49
C HIS A 123 7.49 5.61 4.53
N VAL A 124 8.23 6.64 4.92
CA VAL A 124 7.80 8.05 4.93
C VAL A 124 9.01 8.95 4.67
N PRO A 125 8.79 10.19 4.19
CA PRO A 125 9.85 11.18 4.09
C PRO A 125 10.53 11.42 5.44
N ASP A 126 11.85 11.52 5.42
CA ASP A 126 12.66 11.99 6.53
C ASP A 126 13.23 13.37 6.17
N HIS A 127 12.87 14.38 6.94
CA HIS A 127 13.29 15.75 6.70
C HIS A 127 14.56 16.15 7.48
N ASP A 128 15.01 15.29 8.39
CA ASP A 128 16.17 15.52 9.24
C ASP A 128 17.46 14.94 8.63
N THR A 129 17.33 13.91 7.78
CA THR A 129 18.48 13.27 7.10
C THR A 129 18.66 13.86 5.69
N PRO A 130 19.87 14.27 5.30
CA PRO A 130 20.16 14.67 3.93
C PRO A 130 19.80 13.55 2.95
N ILE A 131 19.06 13.89 1.90
CA ILE A 131 18.57 12.90 0.93
C ILE A 131 19.70 12.09 0.29
N ASP A 132 20.87 12.70 0.05
CA ASP A 132 22.00 12.01 -0.54
C ASP A 132 22.55 10.90 0.38
N GLU A 133 22.57 11.12 1.70
CA GLU A 133 22.95 10.09 2.68
C GLU A 133 22.01 8.87 2.60
N THR A 134 20.69 9.13 2.53
CA THR A 134 19.68 8.08 2.38
C THR A 134 19.87 7.30 1.08
N LEU A 135 20.06 8.01 -0.05
CA LEU A 135 20.24 7.38 -1.36
C LEU A 135 21.56 6.62 -1.49
N ASP A 136 22.62 7.10 -0.85
CA ASP A 136 23.90 6.38 -0.75
C ASP A 136 23.75 5.06 0.00
N ALA A 137 23.03 5.09 1.12
CA ALA A 137 22.76 3.88 1.90
C ALA A 137 21.92 2.87 1.11
N VAL A 138 20.91 3.31 0.37
CA VAL A 138 20.10 2.43 -0.49
C VAL A 138 20.98 1.80 -1.58
N ALA A 139 21.85 2.58 -2.24
CA ALA A 139 22.78 2.08 -3.26
C ALA A 139 23.70 1.00 -2.70
N GLU A 140 24.26 1.24 -1.51
CA GLU A 140 25.11 0.26 -0.83
C GLU A 140 24.37 -1.02 -0.42
N LEU A 141 23.11 -0.92 0.02
CA LEU A 141 22.28 -2.10 0.34
C LEU A 141 22.02 -2.95 -0.90
N ILE A 142 21.84 -2.34 -2.07
CA ILE A 142 21.71 -3.04 -3.36
C ILE A 142 23.04 -3.69 -3.74
N GLU A 143 24.16 -2.96 -3.67
CA GLU A 143 25.50 -3.47 -3.98
C GLU A 143 25.86 -4.67 -3.11
N LYS A 144 25.52 -4.62 -1.81
CA LYS A 144 25.68 -5.71 -0.84
C LYS A 144 24.66 -6.85 -1.02
N LYS A 145 23.76 -6.74 -2.00
CA LYS A 145 22.70 -7.72 -2.30
C LYS A 145 21.75 -8.00 -1.12
N LYS A 146 21.62 -7.07 -0.18
CA LYS A 146 20.66 -7.15 0.92
C LYS A 146 19.23 -6.84 0.46
N ILE A 147 19.11 -5.99 -0.56
CA ILE A 147 17.83 -5.67 -1.21
C ILE A 147 17.98 -5.81 -2.74
N ARG A 148 16.91 -6.20 -3.44
CA ARG A 148 16.90 -6.32 -4.91
C ARG A 148 16.50 -5.02 -5.58
N ALA A 149 15.47 -4.38 -5.03
CA ALA A 149 14.90 -3.14 -5.51
C ALA A 149 14.43 -2.29 -4.34
N TRP A 150 14.18 -1.03 -4.58
CA TRP A 150 13.65 -0.12 -3.59
C TRP A 150 12.44 0.66 -4.10
N GLY A 151 11.67 1.18 -3.15
CA GLY A 151 10.49 1.98 -3.42
C GLY A 151 10.27 3.03 -2.34
N VAL A 152 9.22 3.81 -2.50
CA VAL A 152 8.84 4.88 -1.58
C VAL A 152 7.38 4.74 -1.15
N SER A 153 7.05 5.23 0.03
CA SER A 153 5.67 5.32 0.49
C SER A 153 5.42 6.67 1.14
N ASN A 154 4.26 7.28 0.85
CA ASN A 154 3.87 8.60 1.39
C ASN A 154 4.75 9.78 0.91
N TYR A 155 5.45 9.64 -0.19
CA TYR A 155 6.23 10.72 -0.81
C TYR A 155 5.40 11.49 -1.84
N ALA A 156 5.58 12.81 -1.88
CA ALA A 156 5.02 13.63 -2.94
C ALA A 156 5.70 13.35 -4.30
N ALA A 157 5.02 13.64 -5.40
CA ALA A 157 5.55 13.41 -6.75
C ALA A 157 6.91 14.10 -6.96
N TRP A 158 7.04 15.38 -6.55
CA TRP A 158 8.28 16.14 -6.70
C TRP A 158 9.46 15.53 -5.92
N GLN A 159 9.21 14.96 -4.73
CA GLN A 159 10.25 14.27 -3.95
C GLN A 159 10.77 13.03 -4.68
N VAL A 160 9.86 12.27 -5.29
CA VAL A 160 10.25 11.08 -6.06
C VAL A 160 11.01 11.47 -7.33
N VAL A 161 10.61 12.55 -8.02
CA VAL A 161 11.36 13.08 -9.18
C VAL A 161 12.76 13.51 -8.76
N GLU A 162 12.91 14.21 -7.63
CA GLU A 162 14.24 14.57 -7.12
C GLU A 162 15.10 13.34 -6.86
N MET A 163 14.55 12.31 -6.22
CA MET A 163 15.27 11.04 -5.98
C MET A 163 15.68 10.37 -7.29
N MET A 164 14.79 10.32 -8.30
CA MET A 164 15.09 9.76 -9.61
C MET A 164 16.23 10.52 -10.29
N TYR A 165 16.21 11.85 -10.22
CA TYR A 165 17.25 12.69 -10.82
C TYR A 165 18.61 12.46 -10.15
N ARG A 166 18.63 12.39 -8.83
CA ARG A 166 19.85 12.07 -8.05
C ARG A 166 20.36 10.67 -8.33
N ALA A 167 19.45 9.68 -8.47
CA ALA A 167 19.81 8.32 -8.84
C ALA A 167 20.49 8.25 -10.22
N ASP A 168 19.94 8.96 -11.21
CA ASP A 168 20.52 9.02 -12.56
C ASP A 168 21.88 9.72 -12.60
N ALA A 169 22.08 10.75 -11.77
CA ALA A 169 23.35 11.49 -11.70
C ALA A 169 24.46 10.74 -10.96
N LYS A 170 24.13 9.65 -10.24
CA LYS A 170 25.06 8.95 -9.38
C LYS A 170 26.01 8.03 -10.15
N ALA A 171 27.30 8.28 -10.04
CA ALA A 171 28.32 7.52 -10.77
C ALA A 171 28.66 6.18 -10.11
N ALA A 172 28.86 6.17 -8.76
CA ALA A 172 29.21 4.99 -7.98
C ALA A 172 28.94 5.22 -6.46
N PRO A 173 28.40 4.23 -5.73
CA PRO A 173 27.75 3.04 -6.27
C PRO A 173 26.50 3.40 -7.08
N ARG A 174 26.23 2.67 -8.15
CA ARG A 174 25.09 2.97 -9.04
C ARG A 174 23.78 2.73 -8.29
N LEU A 175 22.93 3.74 -8.26
CA LEU A 175 21.58 3.63 -7.69
C LEU A 175 20.55 3.52 -8.85
N PRO A 176 19.81 2.40 -8.97
CA PRO A 176 18.67 2.36 -9.87
C PRO A 176 17.54 3.26 -9.36
N ARG A 177 16.68 3.74 -10.27
CA ARG A 177 15.48 4.49 -9.87
C ARG A 177 14.56 3.64 -8.98
N PRO A 178 13.74 4.26 -8.11
CA PRO A 178 12.72 3.52 -7.38
C PRO A 178 11.76 2.85 -8.36
N VAL A 179 11.40 1.59 -8.07
CA VAL A 179 10.56 0.79 -8.98
C VAL A 179 9.07 0.90 -8.66
N ILE A 180 8.73 1.33 -7.43
CA ILE A 180 7.36 1.30 -6.92
C ILE A 180 7.13 2.42 -5.91
N ALA A 181 5.91 2.97 -5.94
CA ALA A 181 5.40 3.86 -4.91
C ALA A 181 4.15 3.27 -4.26
N GLN A 182 4.07 3.38 -2.93
CA GLN A 182 2.90 2.94 -2.17
C GLN A 182 2.20 4.16 -1.55
N GLN A 183 0.96 4.44 -1.98
CA GLN A 183 0.24 5.68 -1.67
C GLN A 183 -1.15 5.43 -1.11
N LEU A 184 -1.63 6.38 -0.30
CA LEU A 184 -3.00 6.39 0.21
C LEU A 184 -3.98 6.75 -0.90
N TYR A 185 -4.92 5.85 -1.21
CA TYR A 185 -5.96 6.13 -2.20
C TYR A 185 -7.19 5.25 -2.00
N ASN A 186 -8.37 5.82 -2.14
CA ASN A 186 -9.65 5.13 -2.18
C ASN A 186 -10.72 6.07 -2.77
N VAL A 187 -11.93 5.58 -2.94
CA VAL A 187 -13.03 6.35 -3.56
C VAL A 187 -13.40 7.65 -2.81
N LEU A 188 -13.04 7.78 -1.52
CA LEU A 188 -13.26 8.99 -0.72
C LEU A 188 -12.07 9.96 -0.75
N LEU A 189 -10.84 9.45 -0.93
CA LEU A 189 -9.58 10.21 -0.90
C LEU A 189 -8.86 10.02 -2.23
N ARG A 190 -9.04 10.99 -3.13
CA ARG A 190 -8.66 10.92 -4.54
C ARG A 190 -7.60 11.94 -4.97
N GLN A 191 -6.82 12.44 -4.04
CA GLN A 191 -5.82 13.49 -4.31
C GLN A 191 -4.77 13.06 -5.34
N LEU A 192 -4.53 11.75 -5.51
CA LEU A 192 -3.56 11.24 -6.48
C LEU A 192 -4.00 11.43 -7.95
N ASP A 193 -5.30 11.61 -8.21
CA ASP A 193 -5.85 11.78 -9.56
C ASP A 193 -5.27 13.02 -10.24
N VAL A 194 -5.02 14.09 -9.47
CA VAL A 194 -4.68 15.41 -9.99
C VAL A 194 -3.28 15.43 -10.60
N GLU A 195 -2.29 14.92 -9.89
CA GLU A 195 -0.87 15.04 -10.28
C GLU A 195 -0.12 13.71 -10.21
N TYR A 196 -0.34 12.94 -9.13
CA TYR A 196 0.51 11.78 -8.84
C TYR A 196 0.41 10.68 -9.89
N PHE A 197 -0.78 10.31 -10.33
CA PHE A 197 -0.95 9.29 -11.37
C PHE A 197 -0.42 9.73 -12.74
N PRO A 198 -0.65 10.97 -13.23
CA PRO A 198 0.05 11.49 -14.40
C PRO A 198 1.57 11.41 -14.28
N PHE A 199 2.13 11.81 -13.13
CA PHE A 199 3.55 11.69 -12.83
C PHE A 199 4.03 10.23 -12.90
N ALA A 200 3.39 9.33 -12.17
CA ALA A 200 3.79 7.93 -12.10
C ALA A 200 3.75 7.27 -13.50
N ARG A 201 2.72 7.60 -14.29
CA ARG A 201 2.62 7.14 -15.69
C ARG A 201 3.78 7.64 -16.54
N LYS A 202 4.09 8.92 -16.46
CA LYS A 202 5.16 9.55 -17.26
C LYS A 202 6.53 8.94 -16.97
N TYR A 203 6.80 8.63 -15.70
CA TYR A 203 8.11 8.11 -15.27
C TYR A 203 8.18 6.59 -15.19
N GLY A 204 7.10 5.87 -15.52
CA GLY A 204 7.06 4.41 -15.49
C GLY A 204 7.08 3.81 -14.08
N LEU A 205 6.69 4.59 -13.05
CA LEU A 205 6.68 4.16 -11.66
C LEU A 205 5.44 3.33 -11.36
N HIS A 206 5.61 2.10 -10.86
CA HIS A 206 4.48 1.26 -10.42
C HIS A 206 3.80 1.90 -9.21
N THR A 207 2.49 2.05 -9.24
CA THR A 207 1.73 2.64 -8.13
C THR A 207 0.86 1.60 -7.46
N THR A 208 1.22 1.28 -6.22
CA THR A 208 0.42 0.48 -5.28
C THR A 208 -0.38 1.41 -4.39
N VAL A 209 -1.66 1.10 -4.18
CA VAL A 209 -2.49 1.89 -3.28
C VAL A 209 -2.88 1.11 -2.04
N TYR A 210 -2.79 1.79 -0.88
CA TYR A 210 -3.18 1.21 0.39
C TYR A 210 -4.45 1.88 0.95
N ASN A 211 -5.07 1.21 1.91
CA ASN A 211 -6.29 1.68 2.59
C ASN A 211 -7.53 1.79 1.66
N PRO A 212 -7.75 0.80 0.78
CA PRO A 212 -8.82 0.82 -0.24
C PRO A 212 -10.23 0.96 0.34
N LEU A 213 -10.43 0.50 1.58
CA LEU A 213 -11.71 0.62 2.30
C LEU A 213 -11.74 1.77 3.32
N ALA A 214 -10.87 2.79 3.20
CA ALA A 214 -10.86 3.94 4.11
C ALA A 214 -10.80 3.52 5.61
N GLY A 215 -9.88 2.59 5.95
CA GLY A 215 -9.77 2.05 7.30
C GLY A 215 -10.86 1.04 7.69
N GLY A 216 -11.78 0.76 6.81
CA GLY A 216 -12.97 -0.07 7.03
C GLY A 216 -14.27 0.72 6.97
N LEU A 217 -14.22 2.06 6.82
CA LEU A 217 -15.44 2.89 6.73
C LEU A 217 -16.32 2.47 5.55
N LEU A 218 -15.70 2.14 4.41
CA LEU A 218 -16.37 1.66 3.20
C LEU A 218 -16.87 0.20 3.28
N SER A 219 -16.74 -0.46 4.44
CA SER A 219 -17.42 -1.73 4.69
C SER A 219 -18.88 -1.56 5.11
N GLY A 220 -19.31 -0.33 5.40
CA GLY A 220 -20.67 -0.02 5.87
C GLY A 220 -20.98 -0.44 7.32
N LYS A 221 -19.96 -0.84 8.09
CA LYS A 221 -20.14 -1.36 9.47
C LYS A 221 -20.02 -0.31 10.57
N HIS A 222 -19.66 0.93 10.22
CA HIS A 222 -19.43 2.00 11.20
C HIS A 222 -20.57 2.99 11.20
N ALA A 223 -21.00 3.40 12.38
CA ALA A 223 -22.07 4.36 12.58
C ALA A 223 -21.51 5.79 12.77
N ARG A 224 -22.35 6.77 12.46
CA ARG A 224 -22.03 8.22 12.55
C ARG A 224 -21.92 8.70 14.00
N ASP A 225 -22.47 8.00 14.96
CA ASP A 225 -22.48 8.35 16.40
C ASP A 225 -21.10 8.28 17.05
N GLY A 226 -20.04 8.00 16.28
CA GLY A 226 -18.68 7.86 16.77
C GLY A 226 -18.40 6.54 17.48
N SER A 227 -19.40 5.64 17.59
CA SER A 227 -19.18 4.32 18.14
C SER A 227 -18.22 3.54 17.23
N THR A 228 -17.14 3.02 17.85
CA THR A 228 -16.18 2.19 17.12
C THR A 228 -16.40 0.74 17.53
N GLN A 229 -16.62 -0.12 16.55
CA GLN A 229 -16.67 -1.54 16.80
C GLN A 229 -15.32 -1.99 17.40
N GLY A 230 -15.38 -2.64 18.57
CA GLY A 230 -14.18 -3.15 19.25
C GLY A 230 -13.34 -4.03 18.32
N GLY A 231 -12.02 -3.85 18.35
CA GLY A 231 -11.09 -4.52 17.43
C GLY A 231 -11.08 -4.00 16.00
N SER A 232 -11.89 -2.99 15.66
CA SER A 232 -11.81 -2.31 14.36
C SER A 232 -10.54 -1.46 14.26
N ARG A 233 -10.19 -1.00 13.04
CA ARG A 233 -9.03 -0.11 12.83
C ARG A 233 -9.24 1.26 13.47
N PHE A 234 -10.47 1.63 13.73
CA PHE A 234 -10.85 2.87 14.40
C PHE A 234 -10.81 2.78 15.94
N ASP A 235 -10.85 1.55 16.48
CA ASP A 235 -10.83 1.33 17.93
C ASP A 235 -9.56 1.93 18.54
N LYS A 236 -9.74 2.93 19.43
CA LYS A 236 -8.67 3.67 20.12
C LYS A 236 -7.61 4.27 19.19
N ASN A 237 -7.91 4.47 17.90
CA ASN A 237 -6.98 4.99 16.89
C ASN A 237 -7.39 6.39 16.44
N ARG A 238 -6.93 7.41 17.19
CA ARG A 238 -7.22 8.83 16.92
C ARG A 238 -6.79 9.28 15.51
N LEU A 239 -5.70 8.73 14.96
CA LEU A 239 -5.24 9.08 13.61
C LEU A 239 -6.29 8.70 12.55
N TYR A 240 -6.83 7.48 12.64
CA TYR A 240 -7.85 7.01 11.71
C TYR A 240 -9.20 7.69 11.94
N GLN A 241 -9.59 7.90 13.21
CA GLN A 241 -10.80 8.65 13.53
C GLN A 241 -10.72 10.08 12.99
N GLY A 242 -9.63 10.82 13.24
CA GLY A 242 -9.44 12.18 12.72
C GLY A 242 -9.43 12.27 11.21
N ARG A 243 -9.01 11.21 10.51
CA ARG A 243 -8.99 11.17 9.05
C ARG A 243 -10.37 10.91 8.43
N TYR A 244 -11.19 10.09 9.07
CA TYR A 244 -12.38 9.54 8.44
C TYR A 244 -13.70 9.76 9.21
N PHE A 245 -13.69 10.02 10.52
CA PHE A 245 -14.90 10.19 11.31
C PHE A 245 -15.32 11.66 11.35
N THR A 246 -15.77 12.14 10.21
CA THR A 246 -16.37 13.48 10.07
C THR A 246 -17.73 13.32 9.39
N ASP A 247 -18.66 14.24 9.65
CA ASP A 247 -19.99 14.23 9.02
C ASP A 247 -19.90 14.18 7.50
N ALA A 248 -19.01 15.00 6.92
CA ALA A 248 -18.78 15.01 5.47
C ALA A 248 -18.34 13.63 4.92
N MET A 249 -17.53 12.87 5.66
CA MET A 249 -17.15 11.53 5.23
C MET A 249 -18.28 10.53 5.34
N PHE A 250 -19.12 10.62 6.38
CA PHE A 250 -20.32 9.80 6.49
C PHE A 250 -21.34 10.12 5.42
N ASP A 251 -21.56 11.41 5.08
CA ASP A 251 -22.44 11.82 3.97
C ASP A 251 -21.98 11.21 2.63
N ARG A 252 -20.67 11.19 2.38
CA ARG A 252 -20.08 10.56 1.20
C ARG A 252 -20.27 9.04 1.19
N VAL A 253 -20.10 8.40 2.34
CA VAL A 253 -20.35 6.95 2.51
C VAL A 253 -21.80 6.62 2.25
N ASP A 254 -22.76 7.41 2.79
CA ASP A 254 -24.18 7.21 2.60
C ASP A 254 -24.59 7.34 1.11
N ALA A 255 -24.03 8.34 0.41
CA ALA A 255 -24.25 8.53 -1.02
C ALA A 255 -23.74 7.33 -1.84
N LEU A 256 -22.51 6.85 -1.56
CA LEU A 256 -21.96 5.67 -2.23
C LEU A 256 -22.75 4.39 -1.88
N ALA A 257 -23.18 4.24 -0.64
CA ALA A 257 -23.99 3.09 -0.21
C ALA A 257 -25.36 3.07 -0.91
N LYS A 258 -25.97 4.25 -1.11
CA LYS A 258 -27.22 4.38 -1.89
C LYS A 258 -27.00 3.96 -3.35
N LEU A 259 -25.90 4.42 -3.96
CA LEU A 259 -25.53 4.06 -5.33
C LEU A 259 -25.27 2.55 -5.43
N ALA A 260 -24.48 1.98 -4.53
CA ALA A 260 -24.18 0.56 -4.52
C ALA A 260 -25.46 -0.30 -4.45
N ARG A 261 -26.39 0.06 -3.56
CA ARG A 261 -27.69 -0.66 -3.45
C ARG A 261 -28.53 -0.57 -4.74
N ALA A 262 -28.54 0.57 -5.41
CA ALA A 262 -29.25 0.73 -6.69
C ALA A 262 -28.69 -0.20 -7.77
N GLU A 263 -27.38 -0.49 -7.71
CA GLU A 263 -26.66 -1.37 -8.62
C GLU A 263 -26.53 -2.83 -8.10
N GLN A 264 -27.33 -3.19 -7.09
CA GLN A 264 -27.33 -4.53 -6.46
C GLN A 264 -25.93 -4.97 -5.99
N MET A 265 -25.18 -4.03 -5.42
CA MET A 265 -23.86 -4.22 -4.87
C MET A 265 -23.83 -3.84 -3.39
N THR A 266 -22.92 -4.43 -2.63
CA THR A 266 -22.53 -3.89 -1.33
C THR A 266 -21.62 -2.68 -1.54
N LEU A 267 -21.53 -1.80 -0.53
CA LEU A 267 -20.60 -0.67 -0.55
C LEU A 267 -19.14 -1.14 -0.66
N LEU A 268 -18.80 -2.26 -0.03
CA LEU A 268 -17.49 -2.89 -0.12
C LEU A 268 -17.17 -3.32 -1.56
N GLU A 269 -18.10 -4.01 -2.24
CA GLU A 269 -17.93 -4.44 -3.63
C GLU A 269 -17.77 -3.24 -4.57
N LEU A 270 -18.62 -2.23 -4.45
CA LEU A 270 -18.48 -0.98 -5.22
C LEU A 270 -17.09 -0.36 -5.02
N SER A 271 -16.65 -0.25 -3.77
CA SER A 271 -15.38 0.40 -3.42
C SER A 271 -14.16 -0.35 -4.00
N TYR A 272 -14.13 -1.68 -3.86
CA TYR A 272 -13.04 -2.48 -4.41
C TYR A 272 -13.07 -2.55 -5.94
N ALA A 273 -14.24 -2.76 -6.54
CA ALA A 273 -14.36 -2.81 -7.99
C ALA A 273 -14.01 -1.46 -8.65
N TRP A 274 -14.39 -0.35 -8.00
CA TRP A 274 -14.03 0.99 -8.47
C TRP A 274 -12.52 1.20 -8.47
N ILE A 275 -11.85 0.93 -7.33
CA ILE A 275 -10.40 1.17 -7.19
C ILE A 275 -9.59 0.22 -8.07
N ALA A 276 -10.04 -1.03 -8.25
CA ALA A 276 -9.39 -2.01 -9.12
C ALA A 276 -9.37 -1.59 -10.58
N GLY A 277 -10.38 -0.82 -11.02
CA GLY A 277 -10.43 -0.26 -12.37
C GLY A 277 -9.95 1.19 -12.48
N ALA A 278 -9.49 1.83 -11.39
CA ALA A 278 -9.08 3.22 -11.42
C ALA A 278 -7.80 3.42 -12.23
N ALA A 279 -7.79 4.41 -13.13
CA ALA A 279 -6.62 4.75 -13.93
C ALA A 279 -5.44 5.16 -13.02
N GLY A 280 -4.25 4.65 -13.29
CA GLY A 280 -3.05 4.94 -12.50
C GLY A 280 -2.82 4.03 -11.30
N VAL A 281 -3.78 3.16 -10.94
CA VAL A 281 -3.62 2.12 -9.92
C VAL A 281 -3.11 0.85 -10.59
N ASP A 282 -1.86 0.46 -10.32
CA ASP A 282 -1.27 -0.78 -10.85
C ASP A 282 -1.55 -1.97 -9.91
N SER A 283 -1.58 -1.72 -8.59
CA SER A 283 -1.91 -2.74 -7.59
C SER A 283 -2.61 -2.17 -6.36
N ILE A 284 -3.35 -3.03 -5.68
CA ILE A 284 -4.11 -2.73 -4.47
C ILE A 284 -3.59 -3.59 -3.32
N LEU A 285 -3.32 -2.95 -2.19
CA LEU A 285 -2.91 -3.64 -0.97
C LEU A 285 -4.15 -4.06 -0.17
N LEU A 286 -4.47 -5.35 -0.18
CA LEU A 286 -5.50 -5.92 0.68
C LEU A 286 -4.91 -6.26 2.05
N GLY A 287 -5.49 -5.72 3.12
CA GLY A 287 -5.10 -5.99 4.51
C GLY A 287 -6.22 -6.69 5.30
N PRO A 288 -6.53 -7.97 4.98
CA PRO A 288 -7.60 -8.71 5.62
C PRO A 288 -7.26 -9.07 7.07
N ALA A 289 -8.29 -9.28 7.89
CA ALA A 289 -8.16 -9.81 9.25
C ALA A 289 -8.65 -11.27 9.36
N SER A 290 -9.21 -11.84 8.28
CA SER A 290 -9.62 -13.24 8.17
C SER A 290 -9.52 -13.74 6.73
N VAL A 291 -9.51 -15.06 6.56
CA VAL A 291 -9.57 -15.69 5.21
C VAL A 291 -10.82 -15.26 4.46
N ALA A 292 -11.97 -15.20 5.13
CA ALA A 292 -13.22 -14.75 4.50
C ALA A 292 -13.13 -13.32 3.96
N GLN A 293 -12.48 -12.40 4.70
CA GLN A 293 -12.25 -11.02 4.22
C GLN A 293 -11.28 -10.97 3.03
N LEU A 294 -10.27 -11.83 2.99
CA LEU A 294 -9.38 -11.94 1.83
C LEU A 294 -10.18 -12.35 0.59
N GLU A 295 -10.95 -13.43 0.69
CA GLU A 295 -11.74 -13.97 -0.43
C GLU A 295 -12.81 -12.97 -0.90
N GLU A 296 -13.50 -12.32 0.03
CA GLU A 296 -14.47 -11.26 -0.29
C GLU A 296 -13.81 -10.09 -1.03
N GLY A 297 -12.65 -9.62 -0.54
CA GLY A 297 -11.88 -8.55 -1.18
C GLY A 297 -11.38 -8.93 -2.57
N VAL A 298 -10.88 -10.15 -2.76
CA VAL A 298 -10.45 -10.65 -4.08
C VAL A 298 -11.62 -10.70 -5.05
N ARG A 299 -12.76 -11.29 -4.65
CA ARG A 299 -13.97 -11.33 -5.50
C ARG A 299 -14.43 -9.93 -5.88
N ALA A 300 -14.41 -9.00 -4.94
CA ALA A 300 -14.81 -7.61 -5.19
C ALA A 300 -13.86 -6.87 -6.14
N CYS A 301 -12.55 -7.10 -6.04
CA CYS A 301 -11.56 -6.47 -6.93
C CYS A 301 -11.67 -6.92 -8.40
N ILE A 302 -12.07 -8.17 -8.65
CA ILE A 302 -12.25 -8.69 -10.03
C ILE A 302 -13.64 -8.40 -10.60
N ARG A 303 -14.55 -7.85 -9.80
CA ARG A 303 -15.89 -7.47 -10.27
C ARG A 303 -15.81 -6.26 -11.21
N TRP A 304 -16.36 -6.40 -12.41
CA TRP A 304 -16.41 -5.31 -13.37
C TRP A 304 -17.46 -4.26 -12.98
N LEU A 305 -17.11 -3.00 -13.06
CA LEU A 305 -18.08 -1.88 -13.04
C LEU A 305 -18.33 -1.41 -14.46
N SER A 306 -19.59 -1.35 -14.86
CA SER A 306 -19.94 -0.76 -16.14
C SER A 306 -19.49 0.71 -16.23
N PRO A 307 -19.27 1.24 -17.44
CA PRO A 307 -18.95 2.66 -17.63
C PRO A 307 -19.98 3.59 -16.99
N GLU A 308 -21.27 3.21 -17.03
CA GLU A 308 -22.39 3.95 -16.44
C GLU A 308 -22.24 4.05 -14.92
N VAL A 309 -22.04 2.92 -14.23
CA VAL A 309 -21.86 2.88 -12.77
C VAL A 309 -20.61 3.66 -12.36
N ARG A 310 -19.52 3.50 -13.11
CA ARG A 310 -18.31 4.29 -12.89
C ARG A 310 -18.57 5.78 -13.07
N GLY A 311 -19.32 6.16 -14.11
CA GLY A 311 -19.73 7.54 -14.36
C GLY A 311 -20.56 8.15 -13.23
N LEU A 312 -21.43 7.36 -12.57
CA LEU A 312 -22.18 7.79 -11.39
C LEU A 312 -21.27 8.08 -10.19
N VAL A 313 -20.27 7.23 -9.94
CA VAL A 313 -19.26 7.47 -8.88
C VAL A 313 -18.45 8.73 -9.17
N GLU A 314 -18.05 8.95 -10.44
CA GLU A 314 -17.33 10.16 -10.86
C GLU A 314 -18.20 11.42 -10.70
N ALA A 315 -19.47 11.36 -11.07
CA ALA A 315 -20.40 12.46 -10.88
C ALA A 315 -20.58 12.82 -9.40
N GLN A 316 -20.68 11.80 -8.53
CA GLN A 316 -20.75 12.00 -7.09
C GLN A 316 -19.48 12.67 -6.54
N HIS A 317 -18.30 12.25 -7.00
CA HIS A 317 -17.03 12.87 -6.59
C HIS A 317 -16.94 14.34 -7.03
N ARG A 318 -17.37 14.69 -8.25
CA ARG A 318 -17.42 16.09 -8.70
C ARG A 318 -18.31 16.96 -7.81
N LEU A 319 -19.44 16.44 -7.35
CA LEU A 319 -20.30 17.17 -6.39
C LEU A 319 -19.56 17.44 -5.07
N TRP A 320 -18.75 16.52 -4.59
CA TRP A 320 -17.99 16.71 -3.34
C TRP A 320 -16.84 17.69 -3.49
N LEU A 321 -16.27 17.84 -4.67
CA LEU A 321 -15.22 18.82 -4.94
C LEU A 321 -15.80 20.25 -4.99
N GLY A 322 -17.07 20.41 -5.40
CA GLY A 322 -17.73 21.70 -5.56
C GLY A 322 -17.19 22.54 -6.73
N THR A 323 -16.17 22.06 -7.42
CA THR A 323 -15.57 22.66 -8.63
C THR A 323 -14.93 21.58 -9.46
N ASP A 324 -14.81 21.79 -10.77
CA ASP A 324 -14.04 20.96 -11.71
C ASP A 324 -12.64 21.52 -12.01
N THR A 325 -12.28 22.62 -11.33
CA THR A 325 -11.02 23.33 -11.57
C THR A 325 -9.94 22.83 -10.62
N TYR A 326 -8.83 22.41 -11.20
CA TYR A 326 -7.58 22.06 -10.49
C TYR A 326 -6.48 23.08 -10.81
N TYR A 327 -5.47 23.16 -9.92
CA TYR A 327 -4.29 24.01 -10.16
C TYR A 327 -3.41 23.50 -11.32
N VAL A 328 -3.56 22.23 -11.69
CA VAL A 328 -2.90 21.57 -12.84
C VAL A 328 -3.93 21.28 -13.93
N ARG A 329 -3.58 21.56 -15.19
CA ARG A 329 -4.40 21.29 -16.37
C ARG A 329 -3.67 20.37 -17.36
#